data_6e4ea1cc1cd32b6e598615d797e82f47
#
_entry.id   6e4ea1cc1cd32b6e598615d797e82f47
#
_cell.length_a   1.000
_cell.length_b   1.000
_cell.length_c   1.000
_cell.angle_alpha   90.00
_cell.angle_beta   90.00
_cell.angle_gamma   90.00
#
_symmetry.space_group_name_H-M   'P 1'
#
loop_
_entity.id
_entity.type
_entity.pdbx_description
1 polymer ?
#
loop_
_entity_poly.entity_id
_entity_poly.type
_entity_poly.pdbx_seq_one_letter_code
_entity_poly.pdbx_strand_id
1 'polypeptide(L)' 'LAKFEECLQRLEKIVQELEKGDVPLETSLTLFEEGMNLSSACRKELEQAEGKV' A
#
# COMPACT_ATOMS: atom_id res chain seq x y z
N LEU A 1 -10.72 11.86 2.37
CA LEU A 1 -10.86 10.52 2.88
C LEU A 1 -9.60 10.12 3.63
N ALA A 2 -9.69 10.20 4.95
CA ALA A 2 -8.52 10.00 5.79
C ALA A 2 -7.94 8.59 5.63
N LYS A 3 -8.82 7.61 5.59
CA LYS A 3 -8.35 6.23 5.47
C LYS A 3 -7.64 5.98 4.16
N PHE A 4 -8.19 6.52 3.10
CA PHE A 4 -7.58 6.38 1.78
C PHE A 4 -6.21 7.04 1.76
N GLU A 5 -6.12 8.23 2.34
CA GLU A 5 -4.85 8.93 2.40
C GLU A 5 -3.83 8.16 3.22
N GLU A 6 -4.27 7.57 4.32
CA GLU A 6 -3.37 6.77 5.14
C GLU A 6 -2.84 5.58 4.37
N CYS A 7 -3.71 4.94 3.62
CA CYS A 7 -3.29 3.82 2.79
C CYS A 7 -2.24 4.25 1.78
N LEU A 8 -2.47 5.37 1.15
CA LEU A 8 -1.52 5.88 0.15
C LEU A 8 -0.18 6.20 0.79
N GLN A 9 -0.21 6.82 1.96
CA GLN A 9 1.02 7.17 2.64
C GLN A 9 1.81 5.91 3.01
N ARG A 10 1.10 4.91 3.46
CA ARG A 10 1.76 3.66 3.81
C ARG A 10 2.36 3.00 2.59
N LEU A 11 1.63 3.00 1.48
CA LEU A 11 2.14 2.45 0.23
C LEU A 11 3.39 3.20 -0.23
N GLU A 12 3.37 4.50 -0.11
CA GLU A 12 4.53 5.30 -0.48
C GLU A 12 5.75 4.89 0.33
N LYS A 13 5.56 4.69 1.62
CA LYS A 13 6.66 4.29 2.47
C LYS A 13 7.21 2.93 2.05
N ILE A 14 6.33 2.01 1.74
CA ILE A 14 6.74 0.69 1.32
C ILE A 14 7.55 0.76 0.04
N VAL A 15 7.07 1.55 -0.91
CA VAL A 15 7.76 1.70 -2.18
C VAL A 15 9.14 2.31 -1.96
N GLN A 16 9.22 3.32 -1.10
CA GLN A 16 10.49 3.95 -0.81
C GLN A 16 11.48 2.98 -0.21
N GLU A 17 11.01 2.14 0.69
CA GLU A 17 11.87 1.15 1.30
C GLU A 17 12.40 0.17 0.26
N LEU A 18 11.52 -0.26 -0.63
CA LEU A 18 11.93 -1.19 -1.68
C LEU A 18 12.90 -0.54 -2.66
N GLU A 19 12.71 0.73 -2.92
CA GLU A 19 13.56 1.44 -3.86
C GLU A 19 14.96 1.65 -3.34
N LYS A 20 15.12 1.67 -2.04
CA LYS A 20 16.44 1.82 -1.45
C LYS A 20 17.36 0.68 -1.84
N GLY A 21 16.79 -0.48 -2.05
CA GLY A 21 17.56 -1.62 -2.47
C GLY A 21 18.47 -2.18 -1.40
N ASP A 22 18.30 -1.79 -0.16
CA ASP A 22 19.15 -2.07 0.95
C ASP A 22 18.52 -3.05 1.89
N VAL A 23 17.33 -3.55 1.58
CA VAL A 23 16.60 -4.44 2.47
C VAL A 23 16.85 -5.88 2.11
N PRO A 24 16.88 -6.77 3.10
CA PRO A 24 17.02 -8.20 2.81
C PRO A 24 15.84 -8.71 2.00
N LEU A 25 16.08 -9.81 1.32
CA LEU A 25 15.05 -10.38 0.47
C LEU A 25 13.78 -10.70 1.25
N GLU A 26 13.93 -11.26 2.43
CA GLU A 26 12.77 -11.59 3.25
C GLU A 26 11.94 -10.36 3.57
N THR A 27 12.63 -9.27 3.89
CA THR A 27 11.94 -8.03 4.19
C THR A 27 11.25 -7.51 2.95
N SER A 28 11.89 -7.62 1.80
CA SER A 28 11.30 -7.18 0.55
C SER A 28 10.00 -7.93 0.27
N LEU A 29 10.01 -9.23 0.50
CA LEU A 29 8.81 -10.02 0.27
C LEU A 29 7.69 -9.64 1.22
N THR A 30 8.03 -9.38 2.47
CA THR A 30 7.04 -8.95 3.44
C THR A 30 6.44 -7.60 3.05
N LEU A 31 7.30 -6.68 2.63
CA LEU A 31 6.82 -5.38 2.20
C LEU A 31 5.95 -5.48 0.96
N PHE A 32 6.32 -6.36 0.05
CA PHE A 32 5.54 -6.56 -1.15
C PHE A 32 4.14 -7.09 -0.81
N GLU A 33 4.06 -8.06 0.09
CA GLU A 33 2.78 -8.59 0.53
C GLU A 33 1.94 -7.51 1.19
N GLU A 34 2.58 -6.73 2.04
CA GLU A 34 1.87 -5.65 2.71
C GLU A 34 1.36 -4.65 1.69
N GLY A 35 2.18 -4.34 0.70
CA GLY A 35 1.78 -3.43 -0.36
C GLY A 35 0.58 -3.93 -1.14
N MET A 36 0.55 -5.20 -1.44
CA MET A 36 -0.58 -5.76 -2.16
C MET A 36 -1.85 -5.70 -1.34
N ASN A 37 -1.74 -6.00 -0.04
CA ASN A 37 -2.90 -5.91 0.83
C ASN A 37 -3.39 -4.47 0.94
N LEU A 38 -2.47 -3.53 1.03
CA LEU A 38 -2.84 -2.13 1.12
C LEU A 38 -3.45 -1.63 -0.19
N SER A 39 -2.93 -2.09 -1.32
CA SER A 39 -3.51 -1.73 -2.60
C SER A 39 -4.95 -2.17 -2.68
N SER A 40 -5.21 -3.37 -2.21
CA SER A 40 -6.56 -3.91 -2.21
C SER A 40 -7.46 -3.07 -1.30
N ALA A 41 -6.95 -2.70 -0.13
CA ALA A 41 -7.70 -1.88 0.81
C ALA A 41 -7.99 -0.50 0.24
N CYS A 42 -7.00 0.12 -0.40
CA CYS A 42 -7.19 1.42 -1.02
C CYS A 42 -8.25 1.35 -2.11
N ARG A 43 -8.23 0.28 -2.86
CA ARG A 43 -9.19 0.10 -3.92
C ARG A 43 -10.60 0.01 -3.36
N LYS A 44 -10.77 -0.73 -2.28
CA LYS A 44 -12.06 -0.84 -1.63
C LYS A 44 -12.54 0.51 -1.15
N GLU A 45 -11.66 1.28 -0.54
CA GLU A 45 -12.04 2.61 -0.06
C GLU A 45 -12.48 3.47 -1.21
N LEU A 46 -11.78 3.41 -2.30
CA LEU A 46 -12.11 4.21 -3.46
C LEU A 46 -13.47 3.83 -4.02
N GLU A 47 -13.73 2.53 -4.11
CA GLU A 47 -15.01 2.06 -4.61
C GLU A 47 -16.15 2.52 -3.73
N GLN A 48 -15.95 2.47 -2.43
CA GLN A 48 -16.98 2.92 -1.51
C GLN A 48 -17.21 4.42 -1.64
N ALA A 49 -16.13 5.16 -1.81
CA ALA A 49 -16.24 6.61 -1.92
C ALA A 49 -17.01 7.00 -3.17
N GLU A 50 -16.87 6.24 -4.23
CA GLU A 50 -17.55 6.56 -5.48
C GLU A 50 -18.96 6.02 -5.52
N GLY A 51 -19.37 5.34 -4.48
CA GLY A 51 -20.71 4.89 -4.40
C GLY A 51 -20.93 3.55 -5.01
N LYS A 52 -19.92 3.01 -5.54
CA LYS A 52 -19.95 1.70 -6.00
C LYS A 52 -19.78 1.58 -7.48
N VAL A 53 -19.83 0.51 -7.95
CA VAL A 53 -19.50 0.24 -9.34
C VAL A 53 -20.67 -0.29 -10.10
#